data_2146ab45703bfa8bea19c3876ca8de1f
#
_entry.id   2146ab45703bfa8bea19c3876ca8de1f
#
_cell.length_a   1.000
_cell.length_b   1.000
_cell.length_c   1.000
_cell.angle_alpha   90.00
_cell.angle_beta   90.00
_cell.angle_gamma   90.00
#
_symmetry.space_group_name_H-M   'P 1'
#
loop_
_entity.id
_entity.type
_entity.pdbx_description
1 polymer ?
#
loop_
_entity_poly.entity_id
_entity_poly.type
_entity_poly.pdbx_seq_one_letter_code
_entity_poly.pdbx_strand_id
1 'polypeptide(L)'
;QRDYDDELAVRRLLVASGSADSLGYFATRDDRRTVFSPDGKAALSFRVIFGVCLAAGDPIGDRQSWPQAIAKWLEHARSYGWVPGVISASEDGARAYRAQGLRAIVLGDEAVIDVASFRLGSPELRAVRKAIAGPTNAGYRVQVRRQSEIPADELAELVEIADVWRRGGPERGFSMASGRIGDPRDGRTVIVTAHTAEGDVCGLLSFVPWGRRDVSLDLMRRSPAAVSGVTELMVTQLIANADRLGITQISLNFAMFRESFARGERIGASPLEKLNRKVLVFASRWWQLHSLYQSNEKYLPQWRPRLLCYGSTAQLTQVLIAVGQAEGFVPELPRTFQRRSRASQLNLPETAAKLAEAVRKQEEELFTPTVPERRLSEQQRIRREKLARLIDAGIDPYPASVPRSHALSDVRDDSGAVSVVGRVVRVRDHGGVLFADLREGGVERQVMFTADRPEAGLALWRETVDPGDLV
;
A
#
# COMPACT_ATOMS: atom_id res chain seq x y z
N GLN A 1 3.81 -25.89 -9.38
CA GLN A 1 4.89 -25.05 -8.88
C GLN A 1 4.81 -23.75 -9.66
N ARG A 2 4.85 -22.57 -9.00
CA ARG A 2 4.86 -21.27 -9.68
C ARG A 2 6.20 -21.11 -10.40
N ASP A 3 6.18 -20.64 -11.65
CA ASP A 3 7.37 -20.30 -12.41
C ASP A 3 7.64 -18.78 -12.37
N TYR A 4 8.66 -18.36 -13.08
CA TYR A 4 9.12 -16.97 -13.15
C TYR A 4 8.05 -16.04 -13.77
N ASP A 5 7.43 -16.47 -14.86
CA ASP A 5 6.44 -15.67 -15.60
C ASP A 5 5.13 -15.57 -14.83
N ASP A 6 4.71 -16.64 -14.15
CA ASP A 6 3.57 -16.65 -13.25
C ASP A 6 3.71 -15.62 -12.11
N GLU A 7 4.92 -15.51 -11.52
CA GLU A 7 5.18 -14.54 -10.44
C GLU A 7 5.03 -13.09 -10.95
N LEU A 8 5.63 -12.78 -12.09
CA LEU A 8 5.51 -11.46 -12.72
C LEU A 8 4.07 -11.13 -13.11
N ALA A 9 3.34 -12.11 -13.67
CA ALA A 9 1.94 -11.94 -14.03
C ALA A 9 1.07 -11.66 -12.80
N VAL A 10 1.24 -12.40 -11.71
CA VAL A 10 0.54 -12.17 -10.44
C VAL A 10 0.80 -10.76 -9.91
N ARG A 11 2.06 -10.31 -9.87
CA ARG A 11 2.42 -8.97 -9.39
C ARG A 11 1.82 -7.86 -10.25
N ARG A 12 1.78 -8.06 -11.57
CA ARG A 12 1.11 -7.12 -12.49
C ARG A 12 -0.39 -7.01 -12.21
N LEU A 13 -1.07 -8.14 -12.00
CA LEU A 13 -2.49 -8.17 -11.68
C LEU A 13 -2.81 -7.47 -10.34
N LEU A 14 -1.94 -7.61 -9.32
CA LEU A 14 -2.11 -6.96 -8.02
C LEU A 14 -2.07 -5.44 -8.10
N VAL A 15 -1.35 -4.87 -9.06
CA VAL A 15 -1.21 -3.42 -9.24
C VAL A 15 -2.23 -2.86 -10.23
N ALA A 16 -2.61 -3.63 -11.24
CA ALA A 16 -3.50 -3.19 -12.32
C ALA A 16 -4.93 -2.92 -11.83
N SER A 17 -5.42 -3.71 -10.87
CA SER A 17 -6.77 -3.55 -10.31
C SER A 17 -6.78 -2.46 -9.24
N GLY A 18 -7.48 -1.37 -9.50
CA GLY A 18 -7.54 -0.17 -8.63
C GLY A 18 -8.14 -0.38 -7.24
N SER A 19 -8.88 -1.46 -6.98
CA SER A 19 -9.37 -1.85 -5.67
C SER A 19 -8.97 -3.30 -5.40
N ALA A 20 -7.70 -3.50 -5.07
CA ALA A 20 -7.19 -4.80 -4.67
C ALA A 20 -7.73 -5.19 -3.28
N ASP A 21 -7.84 -6.49 -3.05
CA ASP A 21 -8.02 -7.03 -1.71
C ASP A 21 -6.78 -6.73 -0.85
N SER A 22 -6.96 -6.31 0.40
CA SER A 22 -5.86 -6.07 1.35
C SER A 22 -4.96 -7.30 1.55
N LEU A 23 -5.52 -8.51 1.39
CA LEU A 23 -4.80 -9.77 1.47
C LEU A 23 -4.23 -10.24 0.12
N GLY A 24 -4.46 -9.50 -0.96
CA GLY A 24 -4.09 -9.90 -2.31
C GLY A 24 -2.59 -10.16 -2.48
N TYR A 25 -1.72 -9.38 -1.82
CA TYR A 25 -0.27 -9.54 -1.95
C TYR A 25 0.24 -10.90 -1.45
N PHE A 26 -0.45 -11.51 -0.49
CA PHE A 26 -0.09 -12.86 -0.02
C PHE A 26 -0.29 -13.94 -1.09
N ALA A 27 -0.92 -13.62 -2.22
CA ALA A 27 -0.92 -14.48 -3.39
C ALA A 27 0.49 -14.71 -3.98
N THR A 28 1.48 -13.87 -3.67
CA THR A 28 2.88 -14.00 -4.13
C THR A 28 3.70 -15.03 -3.34
N ARG A 29 3.17 -15.66 -2.29
CA ARG A 29 3.87 -16.68 -1.49
C ARG A 29 4.38 -17.82 -2.37
N ASP A 30 5.60 -18.30 -2.08
CA ASP A 30 6.27 -19.36 -2.86
C ASP A 30 5.61 -20.74 -2.71
N ASP A 31 4.83 -20.94 -1.63
CA ASP A 31 4.12 -22.19 -1.36
C ASP A 31 2.76 -22.31 -2.07
N ARG A 32 2.40 -21.33 -2.89
CA ARG A 32 1.13 -21.29 -3.64
C ARG A 32 1.31 -21.59 -5.12
N ARG A 33 0.25 -22.13 -5.70
CA ARG A 33 0.05 -22.28 -7.14
C ARG A 33 -0.94 -21.24 -7.63
N THR A 34 -0.92 -20.94 -8.91
CA THR A 34 -1.82 -19.96 -9.50
C THR A 34 -2.57 -20.56 -10.67
N VAL A 35 -3.85 -20.22 -10.78
CA VAL A 35 -4.68 -20.48 -11.96
C VAL A 35 -5.13 -19.12 -12.50
N PHE A 36 -4.86 -18.87 -13.77
CA PHE A 36 -5.27 -17.65 -14.46
C PHE A 36 -6.61 -17.85 -15.19
N SER A 37 -7.39 -16.79 -15.30
CA SER A 37 -8.52 -16.74 -16.23
C SER A 37 -8.06 -16.95 -17.69
N PRO A 38 -8.92 -17.40 -18.61
CA PRO A 38 -8.54 -17.63 -19.99
C PRO A 38 -7.99 -16.37 -20.71
N ASP A 39 -8.45 -15.19 -20.30
CA ASP A 39 -7.98 -13.89 -20.83
C ASP A 39 -6.74 -13.35 -20.11
N GLY A 40 -6.23 -14.04 -19.10
CA GLY A 40 -5.07 -13.65 -18.32
C GLY A 40 -5.26 -12.42 -17.40
N LYS A 41 -6.48 -11.85 -17.33
CA LYS A 41 -6.75 -10.60 -16.60
C LYS A 41 -7.11 -10.81 -15.12
N ALA A 42 -7.36 -12.06 -14.71
CA ALA A 42 -7.58 -12.42 -13.32
C ALA A 42 -6.88 -13.74 -12.98
N ALA A 43 -6.62 -13.95 -11.69
CA ALA A 43 -6.01 -15.19 -11.22
C ALA A 43 -6.48 -15.54 -9.80
N LEU A 44 -6.34 -16.82 -9.46
CA LEU A 44 -6.56 -17.39 -8.15
C LEU A 44 -5.31 -18.09 -7.65
N SER A 45 -4.89 -17.76 -6.45
CA SER A 45 -3.75 -18.38 -5.77
C SER A 45 -4.25 -19.38 -4.72
N PHE A 46 -3.70 -20.59 -4.73
CA PHE A 46 -4.16 -21.69 -3.86
C PHE A 46 -3.02 -22.61 -3.41
N ARG A 47 -3.29 -23.38 -2.38
CA ARG A 47 -2.44 -24.50 -1.91
C ARG A 47 -3.32 -25.73 -1.67
N VAL A 48 -2.78 -26.92 -1.90
CA VAL A 48 -3.52 -28.18 -1.61
C VAL A 48 -3.08 -28.71 -0.25
N ILE A 49 -4.05 -28.88 0.66
CA ILE A 49 -3.84 -29.33 2.03
C ILE A 49 -4.91 -30.37 2.36
N PHE A 50 -4.52 -31.59 2.72
CA PHE A 50 -5.43 -32.68 3.04
C PHE A 50 -6.55 -32.94 2.00
N GLY A 51 -6.22 -32.82 0.70
CA GLY A 51 -7.19 -32.95 -0.38
C GLY A 51 -8.13 -31.75 -0.54
N VAL A 52 -7.88 -30.64 0.15
CA VAL A 52 -8.58 -29.36 -0.04
C VAL A 52 -7.73 -28.45 -0.93
N CYS A 53 -8.30 -28.00 -2.04
CA CYS A 53 -7.76 -26.94 -2.87
C CYS A 53 -8.13 -25.60 -2.21
N LEU A 54 -7.25 -25.12 -1.32
CA LEU A 54 -7.50 -23.96 -0.47
C LEU A 54 -6.94 -22.68 -1.11
N ALA A 55 -7.84 -21.79 -1.57
CA ALA A 55 -7.50 -20.42 -1.97
C ALA A 55 -7.55 -19.50 -0.75
N ALA A 56 -6.96 -18.30 -0.88
CA ALA A 56 -7.01 -17.29 0.16
C ALA A 56 -7.27 -15.90 -0.44
N GLY A 57 -8.21 -15.19 0.17
CA GLY A 57 -8.65 -13.88 -0.29
C GLY A 57 -9.52 -13.93 -1.54
N ASP A 58 -9.61 -12.80 -2.18
CA ASP A 58 -10.33 -12.64 -3.43
C ASP A 58 -9.50 -13.12 -4.64
N PRO A 59 -10.14 -13.40 -5.79
CA PRO A 59 -9.40 -13.45 -7.04
C PRO A 59 -8.67 -12.12 -7.28
N ILE A 60 -7.45 -12.19 -7.77
CA ILE A 60 -6.65 -11.01 -8.11
C ILE A 60 -6.90 -10.58 -9.55
N GLY A 61 -6.73 -9.28 -9.85
CA GLY A 61 -6.91 -8.74 -11.19
C GLY A 61 -8.32 -8.19 -11.45
N ASP A 62 -8.70 -8.14 -12.72
CA ASP A 62 -9.96 -7.54 -13.18
C ASP A 62 -11.18 -8.28 -12.65
N ARG A 63 -12.07 -7.57 -11.97
CA ARG A 63 -13.30 -8.13 -11.40
C ARG A 63 -14.23 -8.74 -12.46
N GLN A 64 -14.22 -8.26 -13.70
CA GLN A 64 -15.01 -8.81 -14.79
C GLN A 64 -14.53 -10.22 -15.18
N SER A 65 -13.25 -10.53 -14.98
CA SER A 65 -12.64 -11.83 -15.26
C SER A 65 -12.65 -12.78 -14.06
N TRP A 66 -13.09 -12.34 -12.87
CA TRP A 66 -13.17 -13.20 -11.67
C TRP A 66 -14.03 -14.45 -11.86
N PRO A 67 -15.24 -14.39 -12.47
CA PRO A 67 -16.06 -15.58 -12.67
C PRO A 67 -15.33 -16.67 -13.47
N GLN A 68 -14.57 -16.29 -14.49
CA GLN A 68 -13.81 -17.22 -15.34
C GLN A 68 -12.61 -17.81 -14.59
N ALA A 69 -11.91 -17.01 -13.78
CA ALA A 69 -10.81 -17.49 -12.94
C ALA A 69 -11.32 -18.49 -11.89
N ILE A 70 -12.44 -18.19 -11.23
CA ILE A 70 -13.07 -19.09 -10.24
C ILE A 70 -13.53 -20.39 -10.90
N ALA A 71 -14.21 -20.31 -12.06
CA ALA A 71 -14.69 -21.49 -12.79
C ALA A 71 -13.52 -22.41 -13.15
N LYS A 72 -12.43 -21.86 -13.68
CA LYS A 72 -11.24 -22.64 -14.04
C LYS A 72 -10.54 -23.25 -12.82
N TRP A 73 -10.49 -22.53 -11.70
CA TRP A 73 -9.97 -23.05 -10.44
C TRP A 73 -10.84 -24.20 -9.90
N LEU A 74 -12.17 -24.11 -9.97
CA LEU A 74 -13.09 -25.17 -9.59
C LEU A 74 -12.96 -26.39 -10.51
N GLU A 75 -12.80 -26.19 -11.81
CA GLU A 75 -12.53 -27.27 -12.77
C GLU A 75 -11.21 -27.97 -12.42
N HIS A 76 -10.15 -27.20 -12.15
CA HIS A 76 -8.87 -27.73 -11.71
C HIS A 76 -8.99 -28.54 -10.42
N ALA A 77 -9.73 -28.05 -9.41
CA ALA A 77 -9.96 -28.81 -8.18
C ALA A 77 -10.70 -30.12 -8.45
N ARG A 78 -11.75 -30.11 -9.30
CA ARG A 78 -12.52 -31.33 -9.66
C ARG A 78 -11.67 -32.35 -10.41
N SER A 79 -10.80 -31.94 -11.32
CA SER A 79 -9.95 -32.83 -12.11
C SER A 79 -8.99 -33.66 -11.25
N TYR A 80 -8.69 -33.21 -10.05
CA TYR A 80 -7.86 -33.91 -9.06
C TYR A 80 -8.67 -34.49 -7.89
N GLY A 81 -9.99 -34.36 -7.90
CA GLY A 81 -10.83 -34.84 -6.79
C GLY A 81 -10.65 -34.01 -5.49
N TRP A 82 -10.15 -32.79 -5.58
CA TRP A 82 -9.96 -31.94 -4.40
C TRP A 82 -11.23 -31.18 -4.05
N VAL A 83 -11.41 -30.95 -2.75
CA VAL A 83 -12.50 -30.14 -2.21
C VAL A 83 -12.14 -28.65 -2.32
N PRO A 84 -12.97 -27.80 -2.95
CA PRO A 84 -12.72 -26.37 -3.01
C PRO A 84 -13.01 -25.70 -1.67
N GLY A 85 -12.09 -24.84 -1.23
CA GLY A 85 -12.25 -23.97 -0.07
C GLY A 85 -11.56 -22.64 -0.27
N VAL A 86 -12.11 -21.57 0.31
CA VAL A 86 -11.50 -20.22 0.27
C VAL A 86 -11.50 -19.67 1.68
N ILE A 87 -10.34 -19.27 2.18
CA ILE A 87 -10.22 -18.57 3.45
C ILE A 87 -10.11 -17.06 3.22
N SER A 88 -10.72 -16.27 4.10
CA SER A 88 -10.54 -14.83 4.19
C SER A 88 -10.99 -14.03 2.96
N ALA A 89 -11.98 -14.52 2.21
CA ALA A 89 -12.59 -13.74 1.13
C ALA A 89 -13.23 -12.46 1.69
N SER A 90 -13.16 -11.37 0.93
CA SER A 90 -13.97 -10.17 1.20
C SER A 90 -15.45 -10.43 0.89
N GLU A 91 -16.33 -9.48 1.20
CA GLU A 91 -17.75 -9.59 0.78
C GLU A 91 -17.89 -9.65 -0.74
N ASP A 92 -17.08 -8.89 -1.49
CA ASP A 92 -17.10 -8.90 -2.96
C ASP A 92 -16.61 -10.24 -3.52
N GLY A 93 -15.49 -10.75 -2.99
CA GLY A 93 -14.99 -12.08 -3.32
C GLY A 93 -15.99 -13.16 -2.99
N ALA A 94 -16.60 -13.12 -1.80
CA ALA A 94 -17.61 -14.10 -1.39
C ALA A 94 -18.85 -14.07 -2.30
N ARG A 95 -19.29 -12.90 -2.77
CA ARG A 95 -20.37 -12.82 -3.79
C ARG A 95 -19.95 -13.49 -5.09
N ALA A 96 -18.71 -13.27 -5.56
CA ALA A 96 -18.20 -13.89 -6.77
C ALA A 96 -18.09 -15.43 -6.62
N TYR A 97 -17.57 -15.93 -5.50
CA TYR A 97 -17.51 -17.37 -5.21
C TYR A 97 -18.89 -18.00 -5.09
N ARG A 98 -19.86 -17.29 -4.45
CA ARG A 98 -21.24 -17.77 -4.35
C ARG A 98 -21.94 -17.86 -5.72
N ALA A 99 -21.66 -16.92 -6.61
CA ALA A 99 -22.18 -16.96 -7.99
C ALA A 99 -21.68 -18.18 -8.76
N GLN A 100 -20.56 -18.77 -8.35
CA GLN A 100 -19.99 -20.02 -8.91
C GLN A 100 -20.36 -21.27 -8.09
N GLY A 101 -21.34 -21.17 -7.19
CA GLY A 101 -21.92 -22.32 -6.48
C GLY A 101 -21.30 -22.65 -5.12
N LEU A 102 -20.38 -21.83 -4.59
CA LEU A 102 -19.89 -22.03 -3.23
C LEU A 102 -20.87 -21.39 -2.21
N ARG A 103 -20.78 -21.86 -0.98
CA ARG A 103 -21.43 -21.24 0.19
C ARG A 103 -20.43 -20.38 0.95
N ALA A 104 -20.91 -19.41 1.72
CA ALA A 104 -20.05 -18.52 2.51
C ALA A 104 -20.57 -18.38 3.94
N ILE A 105 -19.66 -18.35 4.89
CA ILE A 105 -19.92 -18.01 6.30
C ILE A 105 -18.90 -16.97 6.76
N VAL A 106 -19.30 -16.11 7.70
CA VAL A 106 -18.39 -15.10 8.28
C VAL A 106 -17.34 -15.82 9.11
N LEU A 107 -16.06 -15.51 8.83
CA LEU A 107 -14.91 -16.07 9.52
C LEU A 107 -14.38 -15.12 10.61
N GLY A 108 -14.43 -13.82 10.36
CA GLY A 108 -13.96 -12.80 11.28
C GLY A 108 -14.04 -11.41 10.65
N ASP A 109 -13.42 -10.44 11.28
CA ASP A 109 -13.40 -9.05 10.81
C ASP A 109 -11.96 -8.54 10.69
N GLU A 110 -11.68 -7.84 9.61
CA GLU A 110 -10.42 -7.16 9.34
C GLU A 110 -10.47 -5.74 9.88
N ALA A 111 -9.39 -5.31 10.53
CA ALA A 111 -9.22 -3.96 11.05
C ALA A 111 -8.49 -3.09 10.02
N VAL A 112 -9.18 -2.12 9.42
CA VAL A 112 -8.60 -1.19 8.44
C VAL A 112 -8.60 0.22 9.00
N ILE A 113 -7.44 0.84 9.07
CA ILE A 113 -7.28 2.25 9.45
C ILE A 113 -7.31 3.09 8.18
N ASP A 114 -8.20 4.07 8.13
CA ASP A 114 -8.17 5.15 7.16
C ASP A 114 -7.28 6.28 7.69
N VAL A 115 -6.17 6.54 7.00
CA VAL A 115 -5.17 7.53 7.43
C VAL A 115 -5.78 8.94 7.49
N ALA A 116 -6.64 9.28 6.52
CA ALA A 116 -7.23 10.60 6.44
C ALA A 116 -8.17 10.91 7.62
N SER A 117 -8.79 9.89 8.21
CA SER A 117 -9.70 10.06 9.36
C SER A 117 -8.99 9.92 10.72
N PHE A 118 -7.78 9.37 10.75
CA PHE A 118 -7.06 9.14 12.01
C PHE A 118 -6.57 10.46 12.64
N ARG A 119 -7.02 10.75 13.86
CA ARG A 119 -6.63 11.96 14.62
C ARG A 119 -6.15 11.56 16.01
N LEU A 120 -4.84 11.39 16.16
CA LEU A 120 -4.25 10.96 17.44
C LEU A 120 -4.64 11.86 18.62
N GLY A 121 -4.89 13.14 18.37
CA GLY A 121 -5.33 14.12 19.39
C GLY A 121 -6.78 13.95 19.86
N SER A 122 -7.60 13.15 19.18
CA SER A 122 -9.03 12.99 19.50
C SER A 122 -9.24 12.32 20.88
N PRO A 123 -10.34 12.61 21.60
CA PRO A 123 -10.66 11.98 22.88
C PRO A 123 -10.69 10.45 22.82
N GLU A 124 -11.20 9.89 21.74
CA GLU A 124 -11.42 8.47 21.54
C GLU A 124 -10.07 7.71 21.52
N LEU A 125 -9.00 8.33 21.00
CA LEU A 125 -7.66 7.74 20.93
C LEU A 125 -6.82 7.94 22.21
N ARG A 126 -7.46 8.30 23.34
CA ARG A 126 -6.78 8.45 24.64
C ARG A 126 -6.02 7.20 25.06
N ALA A 127 -6.56 6.01 24.79
CA ALA A 127 -5.91 4.74 25.12
C ALA A 127 -4.59 4.57 24.35
N VAL A 128 -4.56 4.94 23.07
CA VAL A 128 -3.36 4.91 22.25
C VAL A 128 -2.33 5.92 22.76
N ARG A 129 -2.73 7.17 23.04
CA ARG A 129 -1.83 8.19 23.61
C ARG A 129 -1.22 7.73 24.94
N LYS A 130 -2.01 7.10 25.80
CA LYS A 130 -1.52 6.55 27.06
C LYS A 130 -0.50 5.42 26.84
N ALA A 131 -0.75 4.55 25.84
CA ALA A 131 0.14 3.45 25.53
C ALA A 131 1.50 3.94 24.99
N ILE A 132 1.50 4.92 24.08
CA ILE A 132 2.76 5.45 23.51
C ILE A 132 3.57 6.31 24.46
N ALA A 133 2.98 6.84 25.55
CA ALA A 133 3.69 7.70 26.50
C ALA A 133 4.87 6.98 27.15
N GLY A 134 4.72 5.69 27.51
CA GLY A 134 5.80 4.89 28.10
C GLY A 134 7.06 4.84 27.22
N PRO A 135 7.00 4.27 26.03
CA PRO A 135 8.18 4.19 25.14
C PRO A 135 8.67 5.58 24.69
N THR A 136 7.79 6.58 24.52
CA THR A 136 8.19 7.95 24.19
C THR A 136 9.04 8.55 25.32
N ASN A 137 8.58 8.45 26.56
CA ASN A 137 9.31 8.95 27.73
C ASN A 137 10.62 8.17 27.97
N ALA A 138 10.67 6.90 27.58
CA ALA A 138 11.89 6.09 27.61
C ALA A 138 12.86 6.38 26.45
N GLY A 139 12.58 7.40 25.62
CA GLY A 139 13.47 7.83 24.54
C GLY A 139 13.47 6.93 23.29
N TYR A 140 12.47 6.06 23.14
CA TYR A 140 12.40 5.18 21.98
C TYR A 140 12.18 5.99 20.70
N ARG A 141 12.83 5.56 19.61
CA ARG A 141 12.75 6.15 18.28
C ARG A 141 12.20 5.14 17.30
N VAL A 142 11.44 5.61 16.31
CA VAL A 142 10.86 4.76 15.26
C VAL A 142 11.33 5.24 13.89
N GLN A 143 11.74 4.29 13.06
CA GLN A 143 12.04 4.53 11.66
C GLN A 143 11.00 3.84 10.79
N VAL A 144 10.57 4.50 9.71
CA VAL A 144 9.60 4.00 8.74
C VAL A 144 10.21 4.14 7.35
N ARG A 145 10.52 3.00 6.71
CA ARG A 145 11.24 2.98 5.43
C ARG A 145 10.65 1.94 4.49
N ARG A 146 10.80 2.13 3.18
CA ARG A 146 10.63 1.03 2.22
C ARG A 146 11.78 0.05 2.38
N GLN A 147 11.54 -1.25 2.16
CA GLN A 147 12.59 -2.25 2.24
C GLN A 147 13.73 -1.95 1.26
N SER A 148 13.42 -1.43 0.07
CA SER A 148 14.40 -1.00 -0.92
C SER A 148 15.30 0.18 -0.48
N GLU A 149 14.92 0.91 0.56
CA GLU A 149 15.68 2.04 1.13
C GLU A 149 16.64 1.60 2.25
N ILE A 150 16.56 0.33 2.69
CA ILE A 150 17.36 -0.21 3.78
C ILE A 150 18.63 -0.85 3.20
N PRO A 151 19.82 -0.52 3.71
CA PRO A 151 21.06 -1.20 3.34
C PRO A 151 20.97 -2.73 3.53
N ALA A 152 21.61 -3.49 2.65
CA ALA A 152 21.47 -4.95 2.63
C ALA A 152 21.97 -5.63 3.90
N ASP A 153 23.03 -5.10 4.50
CA ASP A 153 23.60 -5.55 5.78
C ASP A 153 22.66 -5.29 6.95
N GLU A 154 22.09 -4.07 7.04
CA GLU A 154 21.07 -3.73 8.04
C GLU A 154 19.81 -4.60 7.87
N LEU A 155 19.36 -4.82 6.63
CA LEU A 155 18.20 -5.66 6.36
C LEU A 155 18.43 -7.11 6.79
N ALA A 156 19.63 -7.65 6.56
CA ALA A 156 20.00 -8.99 7.00
C ALA A 156 19.99 -9.11 8.54
N GLU A 157 20.48 -8.09 9.25
CA GLU A 157 20.40 -8.04 10.71
C GLU A 157 18.95 -8.01 11.22
N LEU A 158 18.07 -7.21 10.59
CA LEU A 158 16.64 -7.16 10.93
C LEU A 158 15.95 -8.51 10.74
N VAL A 159 16.29 -9.25 9.68
CA VAL A 159 15.77 -10.61 9.43
C VAL A 159 16.22 -11.56 10.54
N GLU A 160 17.50 -11.52 10.93
CA GLU A 160 18.04 -12.37 11.99
C GLU A 160 17.36 -12.06 13.35
N ILE A 161 17.21 -10.78 13.69
CA ILE A 161 16.50 -10.34 14.90
C ILE A 161 15.04 -10.84 14.89
N ALA A 162 14.34 -10.75 13.76
CA ALA A 162 12.98 -11.24 13.63
C ALA A 162 12.90 -12.75 13.87
N ASP A 163 13.86 -13.51 13.39
CA ASP A 163 13.94 -14.96 13.57
C ASP A 163 14.23 -15.34 15.03
N VAL A 164 15.13 -14.63 15.70
CA VAL A 164 15.39 -14.80 17.14
C VAL A 164 14.10 -14.56 17.94
N TRP A 165 13.37 -13.50 17.66
CA TRP A 165 12.12 -13.19 18.39
C TRP A 165 10.98 -14.16 18.08
N ARG A 166 11.05 -14.93 17.00
CA ARG A 166 10.13 -16.03 16.70
C ARG A 166 10.25 -17.21 17.67
N ARG A 167 11.39 -17.32 18.38
CA ARG A 167 11.67 -18.38 19.35
C ARG A 167 11.51 -19.79 18.80
N GLY A 168 11.88 -20.02 17.54
CA GLY A 168 11.84 -21.33 16.89
C GLY A 168 10.41 -21.82 16.56
N GLY A 169 9.37 -21.01 16.78
CA GLY A 169 8.01 -21.35 16.38
C GLY A 169 7.84 -21.34 14.85
N PRO A 170 6.85 -22.09 14.29
CA PRO A 170 6.56 -22.01 12.85
C PRO A 170 6.09 -20.60 12.48
N GLU A 171 6.42 -20.16 11.25
CA GLU A 171 5.81 -18.96 10.68
C GLU A 171 4.32 -19.22 10.50
N ARG A 172 3.48 -18.42 11.16
CA ARG A 172 2.02 -18.56 11.15
C ARG A 172 1.41 -17.63 10.13
N GLY A 173 0.30 -18.06 9.52
CA GLY A 173 -0.51 -17.25 8.64
C GLY A 173 -0.34 -17.60 7.16
N PHE A 174 -1.21 -18.45 6.66
CA PHE A 174 -1.30 -18.72 5.23
C PHE A 174 -1.97 -17.59 4.48
N SER A 175 -3.02 -16.98 5.05
CA SER A 175 -3.80 -15.94 4.40
C SER A 175 -3.24 -14.53 4.61
N MET A 176 -2.38 -14.33 5.61
CA MET A 176 -2.00 -12.98 6.07
C MET A 176 -0.54 -12.85 6.54
N ALA A 177 0.35 -13.73 6.09
CA ALA A 177 1.78 -13.58 6.28
C ALA A 177 2.54 -14.06 5.04
N SER A 178 3.52 -13.27 4.59
CA SER A 178 4.36 -13.62 3.44
C SER A 178 5.45 -14.62 3.81
N GLY A 179 5.99 -14.52 5.02
CA GLY A 179 7.14 -15.28 5.48
C GLY A 179 8.42 -14.94 4.71
N ARG A 180 8.53 -13.75 4.11
CA ARG A 180 9.60 -13.34 3.19
C ARG A 180 10.20 -11.97 3.51
N ILE A 181 10.23 -11.58 4.76
CA ILE A 181 10.92 -10.35 5.14
C ILE A 181 12.38 -10.40 4.64
N GLY A 182 12.85 -9.33 4.07
CA GLY A 182 14.19 -9.25 3.49
C GLY A 182 14.31 -9.81 2.06
N ASP A 183 13.26 -10.36 1.47
CA ASP A 183 13.30 -10.82 0.08
C ASP A 183 13.45 -9.63 -0.88
N PRO A 184 14.48 -9.61 -1.75
CA PRO A 184 14.72 -8.49 -2.66
C PRO A 184 13.58 -8.27 -3.69
N ARG A 185 12.69 -9.24 -3.89
CA ARG A 185 11.48 -9.09 -4.71
C ARG A 185 10.43 -8.17 -4.09
N ASP A 186 10.53 -7.91 -2.78
CA ASP A 186 9.49 -7.22 -2.01
C ASP A 186 9.94 -5.80 -1.59
N GLY A 187 10.65 -5.09 -2.47
CA GLY A 187 11.25 -3.78 -2.20
C GLY A 187 10.25 -2.70 -1.76
N ARG A 188 8.98 -2.80 -2.17
CA ARG A 188 7.90 -1.88 -1.77
C ARG A 188 7.31 -2.15 -0.39
N THR A 189 7.66 -3.25 0.26
CA THR A 189 7.28 -3.53 1.65
C THR A 189 7.74 -2.39 2.55
N VAL A 190 6.89 -1.97 3.47
CA VAL A 190 7.23 -0.94 4.47
C VAL A 190 7.68 -1.63 5.73
N ILE A 191 8.89 -1.32 6.15
CA ILE A 191 9.49 -1.80 7.38
C ILE A 191 9.44 -0.68 8.41
N VAL A 192 8.92 -0.99 9.59
CA VAL A 192 8.86 -0.08 10.75
C VAL A 192 9.69 -0.70 11.87
N THR A 193 10.76 -0.01 12.26
CA THR A 193 11.62 -0.45 13.35
C THR A 193 11.52 0.50 14.55
N ALA A 194 11.45 -0.05 15.75
CA ALA A 194 11.57 0.71 16.97
C ALA A 194 12.95 0.45 17.60
N HIS A 195 13.58 1.51 18.07
CA HIS A 195 14.90 1.48 18.70
C HIS A 195 14.80 2.04 20.12
N THR A 196 15.55 1.47 21.04
CA THR A 196 15.72 1.99 22.40
C THR A 196 16.46 3.34 22.37
N ALA A 197 16.61 3.98 23.52
CA ALA A 197 17.39 5.21 23.63
C ALA A 197 18.87 5.00 23.26
N GLU A 198 19.38 3.80 23.52
CA GLU A 198 20.76 3.36 23.22
C GLU A 198 20.95 3.04 21.73
N GLY A 199 19.88 2.86 20.99
CA GLY A 199 19.89 2.58 19.55
C GLY A 199 19.59 1.12 19.18
N ASP A 200 19.40 0.23 20.15
CA ASP A 200 19.13 -1.18 19.88
C ASP A 200 17.74 -1.40 19.31
N VAL A 201 17.61 -2.26 18.30
CA VAL A 201 16.31 -2.63 17.72
C VAL A 201 15.49 -3.39 18.76
N CYS A 202 14.28 -2.90 19.07
CA CYS A 202 13.39 -3.49 20.07
C CYS A 202 11.99 -3.83 19.54
N GLY A 203 11.66 -3.43 18.30
CA GLY A 203 10.40 -3.75 17.65
C GLY A 203 10.53 -3.71 16.14
N LEU A 204 9.75 -4.55 15.46
CA LEU A 204 9.74 -4.69 14.01
C LEU A 204 8.33 -4.98 13.52
N LEU A 205 7.82 -4.13 12.63
CA LEU A 205 6.61 -4.42 11.84
C LEU A 205 6.98 -4.42 10.36
N SER A 206 6.35 -5.30 9.60
CA SER A 206 6.43 -5.35 8.14
C SER A 206 5.03 -5.23 7.56
N PHE A 207 4.90 -4.39 6.54
CA PHE A 207 3.64 -4.17 5.83
C PHE A 207 3.85 -4.38 4.33
N VAL A 208 3.18 -5.38 3.76
CA VAL A 208 3.22 -5.65 2.32
C VAL A 208 2.33 -4.68 1.54
N PRO A 209 2.61 -4.43 0.25
CA PRO A 209 1.77 -3.59 -0.57
C PRO A 209 0.32 -4.10 -0.69
N TRP A 210 -0.62 -3.18 -0.64
CA TRP A 210 -2.02 -3.40 -0.95
C TRP A 210 -2.41 -2.46 -2.10
N GLY A 211 -2.50 -3.01 -3.30
CA GLY A 211 -2.67 -2.23 -4.51
C GLY A 211 -1.54 -1.21 -4.72
N ARG A 212 -1.92 0.02 -5.09
CA ARG A 212 -0.94 1.06 -5.41
C ARG A 212 -0.51 1.91 -4.21
N ARG A 213 -1.42 2.13 -3.27
CA ARG A 213 -1.28 3.18 -2.24
C ARG A 213 -1.37 2.67 -0.82
N ASP A 214 -1.91 1.47 -0.60
CA ASP A 214 -2.23 0.98 0.72
C ASP A 214 -1.26 -0.11 1.16
N VAL A 215 -1.33 -0.48 2.43
CA VAL A 215 -0.44 -1.50 3.00
C VAL A 215 -1.20 -2.42 3.95
N SER A 216 -0.76 -3.68 4.03
CA SER A 216 -1.30 -4.69 4.94
C SER A 216 -0.23 -5.25 5.83
N LEU A 217 -0.53 -5.39 7.11
CA LEU A 217 0.38 -5.97 8.09
C LEU A 217 0.77 -7.39 7.67
N ASP A 218 2.05 -7.67 7.66
CA ASP A 218 2.64 -8.97 7.34
C ASP A 218 3.28 -9.60 8.58
N LEU A 219 4.12 -8.83 9.26
CA LEU A 219 4.89 -9.29 10.40
C LEU A 219 4.78 -8.30 11.56
N MET A 220 4.61 -8.84 12.78
CA MET A 220 4.69 -8.09 14.02
C MET A 220 5.59 -8.84 14.99
N ARG A 221 6.72 -8.25 15.33
CA ARG A 221 7.69 -8.81 16.29
C ARG A 221 8.17 -7.70 17.24
N ARG A 222 8.47 -8.09 18.46
CA ARG A 222 9.11 -7.20 19.42
C ARG A 222 10.00 -7.98 20.37
N SER A 223 11.01 -7.33 20.90
CA SER A 223 11.81 -7.84 21.99
C SER A 223 10.92 -8.11 23.22
N PRO A 224 11.13 -9.22 23.95
CA PRO A 224 10.47 -9.45 25.24
C PRO A 224 10.78 -8.37 26.28
N ALA A 225 11.93 -7.71 26.15
CA ALA A 225 12.36 -6.63 27.05
C ALA A 225 11.82 -5.25 26.65
N ALA A 226 11.18 -5.13 25.48
CA ALA A 226 10.63 -3.86 25.02
C ALA A 226 9.54 -3.33 25.96
N VAL A 227 9.55 -2.04 26.23
CA VAL A 227 8.54 -1.34 27.03
C VAL A 227 7.15 -1.54 26.42
N SER A 228 6.14 -1.71 27.28
CA SER A 228 4.75 -1.80 26.82
C SER A 228 4.36 -0.53 26.04
N GLY A 229 3.64 -0.69 24.92
CA GLY A 229 3.25 0.42 24.05
C GLY A 229 4.17 0.63 22.84
N VAL A 230 5.25 -0.14 22.68
CA VAL A 230 6.14 -0.02 21.51
C VAL A 230 5.43 -0.32 20.19
N THR A 231 4.51 -1.29 20.17
CA THR A 231 3.71 -1.60 18.97
C THR A 231 2.82 -0.43 18.60
N GLU A 232 2.16 0.17 19.58
CA GLU A 232 1.33 1.37 19.38
C GLU A 232 2.15 2.55 18.88
N LEU A 233 3.35 2.73 19.39
CA LEU A 233 4.26 3.76 18.92
C LEU A 233 4.63 3.53 17.45
N MET A 234 4.97 2.29 17.07
CA MET A 234 5.29 1.96 15.67
C MET A 234 4.11 2.18 14.72
N VAL A 235 2.90 1.74 15.09
CA VAL A 235 1.70 1.94 14.26
C VAL A 235 1.36 3.43 14.11
N THR A 236 1.42 4.21 15.19
CA THR A 236 1.16 5.67 15.13
C THR A 236 2.22 6.40 14.29
N GLN A 237 3.47 5.98 14.35
CA GLN A 237 4.54 6.54 13.52
C GLN A 237 4.40 6.15 12.05
N LEU A 238 3.94 4.94 11.74
CA LEU A 238 3.58 4.58 10.37
C LEU A 238 2.48 5.52 9.81
N ILE A 239 1.42 5.75 10.59
CA ILE A 239 0.33 6.66 10.20
C ILE A 239 0.85 8.08 10.01
N ALA A 240 1.71 8.57 10.90
CA ALA A 240 2.31 9.91 10.80
C ALA A 240 3.21 10.09 9.55
N ASN A 241 3.80 8.99 9.04
CA ASN A 241 4.62 8.98 7.83
C ASN A 241 3.85 8.56 6.56
N ALA A 242 2.55 8.31 6.67
CA ALA A 242 1.75 7.76 5.57
C ALA A 242 1.73 8.67 4.33
N ASP A 243 1.61 9.98 4.51
CA ASP A 243 1.63 10.96 3.41
C ASP A 243 2.95 10.89 2.61
N ARG A 244 4.09 10.83 3.29
CA ARG A 244 5.41 10.69 2.66
C ARG A 244 5.51 9.41 1.81
N LEU A 245 4.86 8.34 2.24
CA LEU A 245 4.85 7.05 1.56
C LEU A 245 3.73 6.91 0.54
N GLY A 246 2.81 7.88 0.46
CA GLY A 246 1.62 7.85 -0.37
C GLY A 246 0.58 6.81 0.08
N ILE A 247 0.53 6.48 1.38
CA ILE A 247 -0.37 5.48 1.96
C ILE A 247 -1.67 6.15 2.40
N THR A 248 -2.81 5.53 2.04
CA THR A 248 -4.14 6.02 2.41
C THR A 248 -4.88 5.10 3.36
N GLN A 249 -4.65 3.79 3.28
CA GLN A 249 -5.24 2.80 4.18
C GLN A 249 -4.17 1.84 4.71
N ILE A 250 -4.36 1.39 5.95
CA ILE A 250 -3.48 0.42 6.61
C ILE A 250 -4.35 -0.70 7.16
N SER A 251 -4.17 -1.92 6.65
CA SER A 251 -4.79 -3.11 7.24
C SER A 251 -3.91 -3.64 8.37
N LEU A 252 -4.51 -3.85 9.53
CA LEU A 252 -3.88 -4.53 10.68
C LEU A 252 -4.20 -6.02 10.70
N ASN A 253 -4.61 -6.58 9.56
CA ASN A 253 -5.09 -7.94 9.40
C ASN A 253 -6.43 -8.21 10.13
N PHE A 254 -6.89 -9.45 10.07
CA PHE A 254 -8.19 -9.81 10.60
C PHE A 254 -8.09 -10.72 11.82
N ALA A 255 -9.08 -10.57 12.72
CA ALA A 255 -9.28 -11.44 13.86
C ALA A 255 -10.37 -12.45 13.54
N MET A 256 -10.02 -13.75 13.57
CA MET A 256 -10.98 -14.82 13.31
C MET A 256 -11.99 -14.97 14.45
N PHE A 257 -13.24 -15.36 14.12
CA PHE A 257 -14.27 -15.85 15.04
C PHE A 257 -14.94 -14.85 16.00
N ARG A 258 -14.90 -13.54 15.74
CA ARG A 258 -15.54 -12.51 16.58
C ARG A 258 -17.03 -12.77 16.84
N GLU A 259 -17.85 -12.97 15.81
CA GLU A 259 -19.30 -13.14 15.96
C GLU A 259 -19.72 -14.49 16.51
N SER A 260 -18.91 -15.52 16.36
CA SER A 260 -19.22 -16.86 16.87
C SER A 260 -19.26 -16.94 18.39
N PHE A 261 -18.49 -16.07 19.07
CA PHE A 261 -18.57 -15.92 20.52
C PHE A 261 -19.86 -15.22 20.96
N ALA A 262 -20.29 -14.19 20.25
CA ALA A 262 -21.50 -13.44 20.59
C ALA A 262 -22.79 -14.21 20.31
N ARG A 263 -22.83 -15.11 19.32
CA ARG A 263 -24.01 -15.92 18.97
C ARG A 263 -24.10 -17.23 19.75
N GLY A 264 -22.97 -17.78 20.23
CA GLY A 264 -22.92 -19.06 20.96
C GLY A 264 -23.57 -19.04 22.34
N GLU A 265 -23.91 -17.85 22.87
CA GLU A 265 -24.61 -17.69 24.14
C GLU A 265 -26.15 -17.74 24.03
N ARG A 266 -26.70 -17.83 22.79
CA ARG A 266 -28.15 -17.93 22.61
C ARG A 266 -28.64 -19.35 22.88
N ILE A 267 -29.58 -19.47 23.82
CA ILE A 267 -30.32 -20.72 24.13
C ILE A 267 -31.17 -21.10 22.90
N GLY A 268 -30.90 -22.28 22.30
CA GLY A 268 -31.66 -22.78 21.14
C GLY A 268 -30.87 -23.13 19.88
N ALA A 269 -29.55 -23.18 19.96
CA ALA A 269 -28.67 -23.50 18.83
C ALA A 269 -28.94 -24.89 18.21
N SER A 270 -28.96 -24.94 16.86
CA SER A 270 -29.17 -26.18 16.09
C SER A 270 -28.03 -27.19 16.31
N PRO A 271 -28.23 -28.50 16.03
CA PRO A 271 -27.16 -29.52 16.13
C PRO A 271 -25.91 -29.17 15.29
N LEU A 272 -26.10 -28.47 14.15
CA LEU A 272 -25.03 -28.00 13.27
C LEU A 272 -24.26 -26.84 13.91
N GLU A 273 -24.94 -25.94 14.60
CA GLU A 273 -24.33 -24.86 15.37
C GLU A 273 -23.59 -25.39 16.60
N LYS A 274 -24.06 -26.49 17.21
CA LYS A 274 -23.38 -27.20 18.32
C LYS A 274 -22.12 -27.91 17.83
N LEU A 275 -22.11 -28.47 16.61
CA LEU A 275 -20.92 -29.08 15.99
C LEU A 275 -19.90 -27.97 15.63
N ASN A 276 -20.37 -26.90 15.00
CA ASN A 276 -19.56 -25.71 14.73
C ASN A 276 -18.99 -25.14 16.02
N ARG A 277 -19.76 -25.10 17.12
CA ARG A 277 -19.28 -24.68 18.42
C ARG A 277 -18.18 -25.58 18.99
N LYS A 278 -18.25 -26.93 18.81
CA LYS A 278 -17.16 -27.82 19.24
C LYS A 278 -15.88 -27.58 18.46
N VAL A 279 -15.98 -27.35 17.15
CA VAL A 279 -14.83 -26.98 16.30
C VAL A 279 -14.31 -25.60 16.66
N LEU A 280 -15.21 -24.66 16.93
CA LEU A 280 -14.89 -23.28 17.34
C LEU A 280 -14.33 -23.23 18.78
N VAL A 281 -14.83 -24.05 19.71
CA VAL A 281 -14.28 -24.19 21.06
C VAL A 281 -12.92 -24.89 21.03
N PHE A 282 -12.70 -25.82 20.11
CA PHE A 282 -11.36 -26.34 19.84
C PHE A 282 -10.44 -25.23 19.30
N ALA A 283 -10.92 -24.38 18.40
CA ALA A 283 -10.22 -23.19 17.91
C ALA A 283 -10.08 -22.10 18.99
N SER A 284 -11.01 -21.97 19.93
CA SER A 284 -10.98 -20.97 21.04
C SER A 284 -9.97 -21.29 22.15
N ARG A 285 -9.40 -22.49 22.20
CA ARG A 285 -8.17 -22.76 22.97
C ARG A 285 -7.00 -21.87 22.55
N TRP A 286 -7.21 -21.00 21.58
CA TRP A 286 -6.26 -20.09 20.92
C TRP A 286 -6.46 -18.66 21.43
N TRP A 287 -6.17 -18.45 22.69
CA TRP A 287 -6.26 -17.18 23.43
C TRP A 287 -5.63 -15.95 22.76
N GLN A 288 -4.80 -16.15 21.78
CA GLN A 288 -4.12 -15.07 21.04
C GLN A 288 -5.04 -14.24 20.14
N LEU A 289 -6.19 -14.79 19.73
CA LEU A 289 -7.08 -14.11 18.77
C LEU A 289 -7.93 -13.02 19.43
N HIS A 290 -8.35 -13.23 20.68
CA HIS A 290 -9.08 -12.20 21.43
C HIS A 290 -8.18 -11.00 21.76
N SER A 291 -6.91 -11.23 22.06
CA SER A 291 -5.93 -10.17 22.32
C SER A 291 -5.63 -9.32 21.10
N LEU A 292 -5.65 -9.88 19.88
CA LEU A 292 -5.48 -9.14 18.61
C LEU A 292 -6.67 -8.21 18.34
N TYR A 293 -7.90 -8.67 18.57
CA TYR A 293 -9.09 -7.82 18.44
C TYR A 293 -9.01 -6.61 19.38
N GLN A 294 -8.84 -6.83 20.69
CA GLN A 294 -8.68 -5.75 21.68
C GLN A 294 -7.50 -4.84 21.37
N SER A 295 -6.43 -5.42 20.82
CA SER A 295 -5.25 -4.64 20.41
C SER A 295 -5.54 -3.72 19.22
N ASN A 296 -6.44 -4.09 18.32
CA ASN A 296 -6.76 -3.31 17.13
C ASN A 296 -7.91 -2.32 17.36
N GLU A 297 -8.88 -2.65 18.24
CA GLU A 297 -10.05 -1.82 18.53
C GLU A 297 -9.68 -0.40 19.00
N LYS A 298 -8.58 -0.25 19.73
CA LYS A 298 -8.10 1.05 20.23
C LYS A 298 -7.72 2.06 19.15
N TYR A 299 -7.45 1.61 17.90
CA TYR A 299 -7.16 2.48 16.78
C TYR A 299 -8.42 2.95 16.05
N LEU A 300 -9.62 2.54 16.48
CA LEU A 300 -10.92 2.84 15.88
C LEU A 300 -10.96 2.48 14.38
N PRO A 301 -10.59 1.25 14.01
CA PRO A 301 -10.54 0.86 12.62
C PRO A 301 -11.95 0.70 12.03
N GLN A 302 -12.05 0.76 10.72
CA GLN A 302 -13.18 0.24 9.99
C GLN A 302 -13.10 -1.29 10.00
N TRP A 303 -14.12 -1.95 10.54
CA TRP A 303 -14.19 -3.40 10.56
C TRP A 303 -14.82 -3.90 9.26
N ARG A 304 -14.10 -4.78 8.53
CA ARG A 304 -14.56 -5.37 7.27
C ARG A 304 -14.68 -6.89 7.41
N PRO A 305 -15.84 -7.49 7.12
CA PRO A 305 -16.00 -8.92 7.29
C PRO A 305 -15.13 -9.73 6.33
N ARG A 306 -14.56 -10.82 6.84
CA ARG A 306 -13.83 -11.83 6.09
C ARG A 306 -14.57 -13.16 6.17
N LEU A 307 -14.75 -13.81 5.01
CA LEU A 307 -15.61 -14.97 4.87
C LEU A 307 -14.81 -16.22 4.50
N LEU A 308 -15.32 -17.36 4.95
CA LEU A 308 -14.90 -18.69 4.52
C LEU A 308 -15.88 -19.17 3.44
N CYS A 309 -15.38 -19.52 2.25
CA CYS A 309 -16.20 -20.12 1.21
C CYS A 309 -15.90 -21.64 1.07
N TYR A 310 -16.95 -22.43 0.82
CA TYR A 310 -16.87 -23.89 0.76
C TYR A 310 -17.95 -24.46 -0.16
N GLY A 311 -17.73 -25.69 -0.71
CA GLY A 311 -18.63 -26.30 -1.68
C GLY A 311 -19.95 -26.76 -1.07
N SER A 312 -19.90 -27.62 -0.05
CA SER A 312 -21.08 -28.18 0.61
C SER A 312 -20.90 -28.26 2.12
N THR A 313 -22.02 -28.37 2.84
CA THR A 313 -21.98 -28.47 4.31
C THR A 313 -21.22 -29.73 4.77
N ALA A 314 -21.30 -30.82 4.01
CA ALA A 314 -20.56 -32.06 4.31
C ALA A 314 -19.03 -31.86 4.22
N GLN A 315 -18.57 -30.94 3.39
CA GLN A 315 -17.15 -30.64 3.18
C GLN A 315 -16.60 -29.56 4.16
N LEU A 316 -17.48 -28.85 4.88
CA LEU A 316 -17.09 -27.76 5.75
C LEU A 316 -16.05 -28.18 6.80
N THR A 317 -16.22 -29.31 7.44
CA THR A 317 -15.29 -29.82 8.46
C THR A 317 -13.90 -30.05 7.87
N GLN A 318 -13.81 -30.66 6.67
CA GLN A 318 -12.54 -30.90 5.98
C GLN A 318 -11.86 -29.57 5.61
N VAL A 319 -12.64 -28.58 5.13
CA VAL A 319 -12.11 -27.24 4.81
C VAL A 319 -11.59 -26.56 6.08
N LEU A 320 -12.31 -26.63 7.20
CA LEU A 320 -11.87 -26.03 8.48
C LEU A 320 -10.58 -26.67 9.01
N ILE A 321 -10.41 -27.99 8.88
CA ILE A 321 -9.16 -28.67 9.25
C ILE A 321 -8.01 -28.21 8.36
N ALA A 322 -8.23 -28.09 7.04
CA ALA A 322 -7.23 -27.60 6.11
C ALA A 322 -6.84 -26.15 6.40
N VAL A 323 -7.81 -25.30 6.74
CA VAL A 323 -7.59 -23.93 7.21
C VAL A 323 -6.73 -23.91 8.47
N GLY A 324 -7.08 -24.68 9.49
CA GLY A 324 -6.32 -24.77 10.73
C GLY A 324 -4.86 -25.19 10.51
N GLN A 325 -4.64 -26.14 9.59
CA GLN A 325 -3.28 -26.56 9.19
C GLN A 325 -2.56 -25.48 8.40
N ALA A 326 -3.25 -24.80 7.48
CA ALA A 326 -2.68 -23.73 6.66
C ALA A 326 -2.19 -22.56 7.50
N GLU A 327 -3.00 -22.14 8.47
CA GLU A 327 -2.70 -21.02 9.36
C GLU A 327 -1.72 -21.41 10.51
N GLY A 328 -1.23 -22.65 10.53
CA GLY A 328 -0.28 -23.10 11.55
C GLY A 328 -0.91 -23.33 12.92
N PHE A 329 -2.20 -23.56 12.96
CA PHE A 329 -2.95 -23.83 14.18
C PHE A 329 -2.95 -25.31 14.58
N VAL A 330 -2.78 -26.21 13.65
CA VAL A 330 -2.63 -27.63 13.90
C VAL A 330 -1.15 -27.96 13.78
N PRO A 331 -0.54 -28.70 14.72
CA PRO A 331 0.85 -29.12 14.60
C PRO A 331 1.09 -29.86 13.27
N GLU A 332 2.23 -29.64 12.64
CA GLU A 332 2.60 -30.40 11.45
C GLU A 332 2.64 -31.90 11.80
N LEU A 333 1.93 -32.71 11.02
CA LEU A 333 2.07 -34.17 11.08
C LEU A 333 3.52 -34.53 10.75
N PRO A 334 4.10 -35.59 11.38
CA PRO A 334 5.48 -36.01 11.12
C PRO A 334 5.74 -36.11 9.62
N ARG A 335 6.85 -35.58 9.16
CA ARG A 335 7.28 -35.45 7.76
C ARG A 335 7.34 -36.75 6.97
N THR A 336 7.13 -37.91 7.57
CA THR A 336 7.10 -39.24 6.93
C THR A 336 6.02 -39.39 5.86
N PHE A 337 4.97 -38.54 5.89
CA PHE A 337 3.88 -38.54 4.91
C PHE A 337 3.89 -37.35 3.92
N GLN A 338 4.77 -36.38 4.09
CA GLN A 338 4.91 -35.33 3.12
C GLN A 338 5.97 -35.69 2.08
N ARG A 339 5.53 -35.97 0.83
CA ARG A 339 6.46 -35.94 -0.31
C ARG A 339 7.22 -34.61 -0.22
N ARG A 340 8.56 -34.67 -0.12
CA ARG A 340 9.44 -33.50 -0.18
C ARG A 340 8.95 -32.60 -1.31
N SER A 341 8.37 -31.47 -0.97
CA SER A 341 8.16 -30.39 -1.93
C SER A 341 9.55 -30.05 -2.48
N ARG A 342 9.78 -30.27 -3.77
CA ARG A 342 11.01 -29.84 -4.43
C ARG A 342 11.13 -28.35 -4.10
N ALA A 343 12.29 -27.94 -3.62
CA ALA A 343 12.60 -26.53 -3.43
C ALA A 343 12.19 -25.77 -4.71
N SER A 344 11.48 -24.66 -4.55
CA SER A 344 11.02 -23.89 -5.69
C SER A 344 12.25 -23.47 -6.51
N GLN A 345 12.20 -23.59 -7.82
CA GLN A 345 13.25 -23.07 -8.70
C GLN A 345 13.47 -21.55 -8.51
N LEU A 346 12.45 -20.86 -8.00
CA LEU A 346 12.52 -19.43 -7.65
C LEU A 346 13.50 -19.13 -6.51
N ASN A 347 13.83 -20.14 -5.69
CA ASN A 347 14.74 -19.98 -4.54
C ASN A 347 16.20 -20.29 -4.90
N LEU A 348 16.52 -20.58 -6.16
CA LEU A 348 17.92 -20.63 -6.60
C LEU A 348 18.47 -19.20 -6.64
N PRO A 349 19.65 -18.92 -6.04
CA PRO A 349 20.17 -17.56 -5.89
C PRO A 349 20.19 -16.76 -7.20
N GLU A 350 20.59 -17.40 -8.30
CA GLU A 350 20.65 -16.74 -9.62
C GLU A 350 19.25 -16.43 -10.17
N THR A 351 18.28 -17.34 -10.02
CA THR A 351 16.91 -17.13 -10.46
C THR A 351 16.23 -16.08 -9.59
N ALA A 352 16.46 -16.09 -8.29
CA ALA A 352 15.92 -15.11 -7.35
C ALA A 352 16.44 -13.70 -7.66
N ALA A 353 17.72 -13.53 -7.97
CA ALA A 353 18.28 -12.24 -8.35
C ALA A 353 17.69 -11.70 -9.67
N LYS A 354 17.61 -12.55 -10.70
CA LYS A 354 16.98 -12.19 -11.98
C LYS A 354 15.50 -11.81 -11.81
N LEU A 355 14.79 -12.54 -10.98
CA LEU A 355 13.38 -12.28 -10.69
C LEU A 355 13.22 -10.96 -9.92
N ALA A 356 14.06 -10.69 -8.92
CA ALA A 356 14.05 -9.45 -8.17
C ALA A 356 14.27 -8.24 -9.09
N GLU A 357 15.24 -8.33 -10.01
CA GLU A 357 15.51 -7.28 -11.00
C GLU A 357 14.31 -7.07 -11.95
N ALA A 358 13.69 -8.15 -12.44
CA ALA A 358 12.52 -8.06 -13.31
C ALA A 358 11.30 -7.47 -12.57
N VAL A 359 11.11 -7.82 -11.29
CA VAL A 359 10.06 -7.24 -10.43
C VAL A 359 10.31 -5.74 -10.25
N ARG A 360 11.54 -5.34 -9.92
CA ARG A 360 11.92 -3.94 -9.77
C ARG A 360 11.62 -3.14 -11.03
N LYS A 361 12.05 -3.64 -12.21
CA LYS A 361 11.77 -2.99 -13.49
C LYS A 361 10.27 -2.89 -13.78
N GLN A 362 9.52 -3.96 -13.53
CA GLN A 362 8.06 -3.95 -13.71
C GLN A 362 7.38 -2.93 -12.77
N GLU A 363 7.83 -2.83 -11.52
CA GLU A 363 7.29 -1.85 -10.57
C GLU A 363 7.65 -0.42 -10.99
N GLU A 364 8.88 -0.17 -11.45
CA GLU A 364 9.27 1.12 -12.00
C GLU A 364 8.33 1.53 -13.17
N GLU A 365 8.05 0.63 -14.10
CA GLU A 365 7.13 0.89 -15.22
C GLU A 365 5.69 1.17 -14.74
N LEU A 366 5.19 0.40 -13.77
CA LEU A 366 3.81 0.51 -13.27
C LEU A 366 3.59 1.71 -12.36
N PHE A 367 4.62 2.16 -11.64
CA PHE A 367 4.53 3.25 -10.66
C PHE A 367 5.18 4.54 -11.13
N THR A 368 6.00 4.51 -12.17
CA THR A 368 6.38 5.74 -12.87
C THR A 368 5.08 6.43 -13.28
N PRO A 369 4.81 7.67 -12.82
CA PRO A 369 3.66 8.39 -13.29
C PRO A 369 3.83 8.45 -14.82
N THR A 370 3.05 7.70 -15.56
CA THR A 370 2.67 8.11 -16.89
C THR A 370 1.97 9.43 -16.62
N VAL A 371 2.73 10.53 -16.65
CA VAL A 371 2.16 11.83 -16.84
C VAL A 371 1.34 11.61 -18.09
N PRO A 372 -0.02 11.55 -18.04
CA PRO A 372 -0.74 11.57 -19.30
C PRO A 372 -0.12 12.77 -19.96
N GLU A 373 0.37 12.61 -21.19
CA GLU A 373 0.60 13.76 -22.04
C GLU A 373 -0.75 14.46 -22.10
N ARG A 374 -0.96 15.32 -21.10
CA ARG A 374 -2.03 16.28 -21.11
C ARG A 374 -1.70 16.99 -22.40
N ARG A 375 -2.48 16.74 -23.45
CA ARG A 375 -2.37 17.52 -24.66
C ARG A 375 -2.46 18.95 -24.19
N LEU A 376 -1.27 19.54 -23.98
CA LEU A 376 -1.17 20.92 -23.55
C LEU A 376 -1.91 21.71 -24.59
N SER A 377 -2.81 22.57 -24.18
CA SER A 377 -3.38 23.51 -25.14
C SER A 377 -2.21 24.21 -25.81
N GLU A 378 -2.37 24.64 -27.05
CA GLU A 378 -1.32 25.32 -27.80
C GLU A 378 -0.73 26.49 -26.98
N GLN A 379 -1.57 27.19 -26.24
CA GLN A 379 -1.18 28.23 -25.29
C GLN A 379 -0.25 27.72 -24.18
N GLN A 380 -0.53 26.55 -23.60
CA GLN A 380 0.32 25.97 -22.55
C GLN A 380 1.67 25.51 -23.12
N ARG A 381 1.70 25.00 -24.35
CA ARG A 381 2.91 24.61 -25.04
C ARG A 381 3.81 25.84 -25.29
N ILE A 382 3.24 26.92 -25.85
CA ILE A 382 3.95 28.16 -26.11
C ILE A 382 4.52 28.74 -24.80
N ARG A 383 3.74 28.76 -23.71
CA ARG A 383 4.22 29.22 -22.41
C ARG A 383 5.37 28.40 -21.86
N ARG A 384 5.36 27.08 -22.03
CA ARG A 384 6.50 26.22 -21.64
C ARG A 384 7.74 26.46 -22.48
N GLU A 385 7.59 26.70 -23.77
CA GLU A 385 8.70 27.07 -24.64
C GLU A 385 9.30 28.41 -24.23
N LYS A 386 8.48 29.41 -23.90
CA LYS A 386 8.94 30.70 -23.37
C LYS A 386 9.65 30.57 -22.03
N LEU A 387 9.12 29.74 -21.13
CA LEU A 387 9.74 29.41 -19.85
C LEU A 387 11.13 28.80 -20.03
N ALA A 388 11.27 27.84 -20.95
CA ALA A 388 12.55 27.21 -21.25
C ALA A 388 13.58 28.26 -21.76
N ARG A 389 13.16 29.17 -22.63
CA ARG A 389 14.03 30.25 -23.12
C ARG A 389 14.53 31.19 -22.01
N LEU A 390 13.69 31.50 -21.01
CA LEU A 390 14.12 32.30 -19.85
C LEU A 390 15.20 31.57 -19.05
N ILE A 391 14.97 30.25 -18.80
CA ILE A 391 15.94 29.42 -18.06
C ILE A 391 17.26 29.31 -18.83
N ASP A 392 17.21 29.08 -20.14
CA ASP A 392 18.38 28.97 -21.01
C ASP A 392 19.15 30.31 -21.08
N ALA A 393 18.45 31.44 -20.96
CA ALA A 393 19.04 32.76 -20.85
C ALA A 393 19.60 33.08 -19.44
N GLY A 394 19.53 32.12 -18.51
CA GLY A 394 20.01 32.32 -17.13
C GLY A 394 19.11 33.19 -16.25
N ILE A 395 17.87 33.41 -16.65
CA ILE A 395 16.89 34.23 -15.94
C ILE A 395 16.00 33.27 -15.10
N ASP A 396 15.94 33.53 -13.78
CA ASP A 396 14.99 32.81 -12.93
C ASP A 396 13.56 33.32 -13.21
N PRO A 397 12.68 32.48 -13.76
CA PRO A 397 11.33 32.89 -14.13
C PRO A 397 10.38 33.04 -12.92
N TYR A 398 10.80 32.58 -11.73
CA TYR A 398 10.00 32.60 -10.50
C TYR A 398 10.84 33.08 -9.30
N PRO A 399 11.48 34.26 -9.38
CA PRO A 399 12.33 34.71 -8.29
C PRO A 399 11.51 34.95 -7.02
N ALA A 400 12.04 34.58 -5.88
CA ALA A 400 11.38 34.77 -4.58
C ALA A 400 11.22 36.27 -4.23
N SER A 401 12.08 37.12 -4.78
CA SER A 401 12.01 38.56 -4.68
C SER A 401 12.73 39.19 -5.85
N VAL A 402 12.28 40.40 -6.23
CA VAL A 402 12.95 41.22 -7.23
C VAL A 402 13.24 42.60 -6.63
N PRO A 403 14.43 43.22 -6.92
CA PRO A 403 14.71 44.57 -6.45
C PRO A 403 13.81 45.55 -7.16
N ARG A 404 13.10 46.36 -6.41
CA ARG A 404 12.30 47.49 -6.92
C ARG A 404 12.63 48.76 -6.16
N SER A 405 12.63 49.88 -6.85
CA SER A 405 12.87 51.20 -6.24
C SER A 405 11.57 51.96 -5.91
N HIS A 406 10.51 51.77 -6.70
CA HIS A 406 9.24 52.47 -6.57
C HIS A 406 8.03 51.55 -6.74
N ALA A 407 6.92 51.86 -6.07
CA ALA A 407 5.62 51.33 -6.46
C ALA A 407 5.12 52.04 -7.71
N LEU A 408 4.25 51.40 -8.52
CA LEU A 408 3.68 52.04 -9.72
C LEU A 408 2.90 53.33 -9.40
N SER A 409 2.32 53.46 -8.19
CA SER A 409 1.65 54.65 -7.70
C SER A 409 2.58 55.84 -7.51
N ASP A 410 3.85 55.59 -7.22
CA ASP A 410 4.81 56.59 -6.77
C ASP A 410 5.69 57.13 -7.92
N VAL A 411 5.60 56.47 -9.10
CA VAL A 411 6.35 56.89 -10.30
C VAL A 411 5.78 58.23 -10.84
N ARG A 412 6.66 59.21 -11.02
CA ARG A 412 6.36 60.52 -11.56
C ARG A 412 7.28 60.84 -12.76
N ASP A 413 6.93 61.82 -13.53
CA ASP A 413 7.69 62.21 -14.74
C ASP A 413 9.13 62.64 -14.42
N ASP A 414 9.39 63.07 -13.22
CA ASP A 414 10.70 63.50 -12.72
C ASP A 414 11.47 62.46 -11.91
N SER A 415 10.95 61.23 -11.80
CA SER A 415 11.52 60.17 -10.95
C SER A 415 12.88 59.63 -11.45
N GLY A 416 13.33 59.98 -12.65
CA GLY A 416 14.56 59.44 -13.24
C GLY A 416 14.44 57.96 -13.57
N ALA A 417 15.56 57.19 -13.47
CA ALA A 417 15.55 55.75 -13.71
C ALA A 417 14.95 55.01 -12.51
N VAL A 418 13.89 54.24 -12.71
CA VAL A 418 13.16 53.51 -11.68
C VAL A 418 13.03 52.02 -12.03
N SER A 419 12.99 51.19 -11.01
CA SER A 419 12.65 49.77 -11.11
C SER A 419 11.26 49.56 -10.47
N VAL A 420 10.34 48.98 -11.23
CA VAL A 420 8.96 48.75 -10.83
C VAL A 420 8.56 47.31 -11.10
N VAL A 421 7.53 46.83 -10.43
CA VAL A 421 6.94 45.49 -10.64
C VAL A 421 5.46 45.66 -10.95
N GLY A 422 4.95 44.93 -11.92
CA GLY A 422 3.52 44.97 -12.25
C GLY A 422 3.05 43.76 -13.05
N ARG A 423 1.75 43.51 -13.01
CA ARG A 423 1.13 42.54 -13.88
C ARG A 423 0.87 43.15 -15.25
N VAL A 424 1.33 42.48 -16.29
CA VAL A 424 1.07 42.89 -17.69
C VAL A 424 -0.43 42.71 -17.96
N VAL A 425 -1.12 43.80 -18.27
CA VAL A 425 -2.56 43.77 -18.59
C VAL A 425 -2.79 43.70 -20.10
N ARG A 426 -2.00 44.48 -20.84
CA ARG A 426 -2.09 44.61 -22.30
C ARG A 426 -0.72 44.86 -22.91
N VAL A 427 -0.51 44.31 -24.09
CA VAL A 427 0.69 44.60 -24.90
C VAL A 427 0.24 45.04 -26.28
N ARG A 428 0.90 46.07 -26.83
CA ARG A 428 0.71 46.59 -28.18
C ARG A 428 2.08 46.74 -28.85
N ASP A 429 2.32 45.94 -29.87
CA ASP A 429 3.59 45.93 -30.61
C ASP A 429 3.41 46.61 -31.97
N HIS A 430 4.23 47.63 -32.24
CA HIS A 430 4.26 48.41 -33.48
C HIS A 430 5.61 48.25 -34.22
N GLY A 431 6.29 47.13 -34.04
CA GLY A 431 7.56 46.84 -34.67
C GLY A 431 8.75 47.54 -34.01
N GLY A 432 8.99 48.78 -34.21
CA GLY A 432 10.09 49.54 -33.56
C GLY A 432 9.81 49.93 -32.10
N VAL A 433 8.55 49.90 -31.70
CA VAL A 433 8.09 50.31 -30.35
C VAL A 433 7.06 49.33 -29.81
N LEU A 434 7.21 48.93 -28.53
CA LEU A 434 6.25 48.14 -27.82
C LEU A 434 5.73 48.89 -26.60
N PHE A 435 4.42 48.91 -26.44
CA PHE A 435 3.74 49.46 -25.27
C PHE A 435 3.17 48.31 -24.42
N ALA A 436 3.41 48.32 -23.13
CA ALA A 436 2.81 47.43 -22.16
C ALA A 436 2.14 48.20 -21.04
N ASP A 437 0.89 47.86 -20.72
CA ASP A 437 0.17 48.41 -19.57
C ASP A 437 0.42 47.49 -18.36
N LEU A 438 1.09 48.01 -17.32
CA LEU A 438 1.40 47.31 -16.09
C LEU A 438 0.42 47.71 -14.99
N ARG A 439 -0.03 46.78 -14.17
CA ARG A 439 -0.94 47.00 -13.04
C ARG A 439 -0.32 46.52 -11.73
N GLU A 440 -0.34 47.37 -10.72
CA GLU A 440 -0.01 47.06 -9.33
C GLU A 440 -1.03 47.77 -8.41
N GLY A 441 -1.64 47.03 -7.46
CA GLY A 441 -2.49 47.59 -6.41
C GLY A 441 -3.67 48.46 -6.92
N GLY A 442 -4.19 48.22 -8.13
CA GLY A 442 -5.25 48.98 -8.76
C GLY A 442 -4.78 50.20 -9.59
N VAL A 443 -3.49 50.49 -9.59
CA VAL A 443 -2.88 51.54 -10.43
C VAL A 443 -2.37 50.91 -11.72
N GLU A 444 -2.65 51.56 -12.86
CA GLU A 444 -2.11 51.14 -14.17
C GLU A 444 -1.15 52.20 -14.68
N ARG A 445 -0.02 51.76 -15.20
CA ARG A 445 0.97 52.62 -15.87
C ARG A 445 1.39 51.97 -17.18
N GLN A 446 1.52 52.80 -18.21
CA GLN A 446 2.05 52.36 -19.49
C GLN A 446 3.57 52.49 -19.50
N VAL A 447 4.24 51.41 -19.90
CA VAL A 447 5.68 51.39 -20.19
C VAL A 447 5.89 51.26 -21.70
N MET A 448 6.94 51.90 -22.21
CA MET A 448 7.29 51.88 -23.61
C MET A 448 8.71 51.35 -23.79
N PHE A 449 8.86 50.36 -24.64
CA PHE A 449 10.15 49.82 -25.07
C PHE A 449 10.42 50.28 -26.51
N THR A 450 11.62 50.77 -26.78
CA THR A 450 12.02 51.25 -28.09
C THR A 450 13.26 50.52 -28.59
N ALA A 451 13.36 50.29 -29.90
CA ALA A 451 14.46 49.56 -30.50
C ALA A 451 15.82 50.28 -30.44
N ASP A 452 15.82 51.56 -30.24
CA ASP A 452 17.01 52.42 -30.08
C ASP A 452 17.65 52.31 -28.67
N ARG A 453 16.99 51.57 -27.75
CA ARG A 453 17.49 51.29 -26.40
C ARG A 453 17.58 49.78 -26.19
N PRO A 454 18.61 49.09 -26.72
CA PRO A 454 18.75 47.64 -26.65
C PRO A 454 18.84 47.09 -25.22
N GLU A 455 19.35 47.89 -24.28
CA GLU A 455 19.39 47.57 -22.85
C GLU A 455 17.98 47.45 -22.21
N ALA A 456 16.96 47.98 -22.87
CA ALA A 456 15.58 47.86 -22.41
C ALA A 456 14.99 46.43 -22.60
N GLY A 457 15.73 45.49 -23.22
CA GLY A 457 15.33 44.12 -23.33
C GLY A 457 14.13 43.87 -24.23
N LEU A 458 13.84 44.73 -25.21
CA LEU A 458 12.68 44.64 -26.13
C LEU A 458 12.57 43.25 -26.82
N ALA A 459 13.70 42.69 -27.27
CA ALA A 459 13.71 41.39 -27.94
C ALA A 459 13.29 40.26 -26.97
N LEU A 460 13.89 40.26 -25.78
CA LEU A 460 13.55 39.28 -24.73
C LEU A 460 12.10 39.40 -24.31
N TRP A 461 11.59 40.65 -24.11
CA TRP A 461 10.20 40.88 -23.76
C TRP A 461 9.24 40.29 -24.79
N ARG A 462 9.46 40.53 -26.10
CA ARG A 462 8.64 39.98 -27.18
C ARG A 462 8.59 38.45 -27.20
N GLU A 463 9.71 37.83 -26.88
CA GLU A 463 9.84 36.38 -26.96
C GLU A 463 9.29 35.67 -25.73
N THR A 464 9.21 36.33 -24.58
CA THR A 464 8.97 35.62 -23.31
C THR A 464 7.77 36.12 -22.52
N VAL A 465 7.36 37.41 -22.66
CA VAL A 465 6.31 38.01 -21.82
C VAL A 465 4.94 37.97 -22.50
N ASP A 466 3.93 37.54 -21.76
CA ASP A 466 2.52 37.55 -22.19
C ASP A 466 1.63 38.36 -21.25
N PRO A 467 0.45 38.83 -21.72
CA PRO A 467 -0.57 39.38 -20.83
C PRO A 467 -0.91 38.43 -19.71
N GLY A 468 -0.89 38.89 -18.47
CA GLY A 468 -1.08 38.12 -17.25
C GLY A 468 0.20 37.80 -16.48
N ASP A 469 1.38 37.96 -17.09
CA ASP A 469 2.65 37.74 -16.40
C ASP A 469 2.96 38.89 -15.42
N LEU A 470 3.73 38.55 -14.38
CA LEU A 470 4.33 39.53 -13.47
C LEU A 470 5.76 39.82 -13.97
N VAL A 471 6.09 41.06 -14.13
CA VAL A 471 7.39 41.52 -14.64
C VAL A 471 7.96 42.62 -13.73
#